data_505bc8225fb50749031b722f024bdac2
#
_entry.id   505bc8225fb50749031b722f024bdac2
#
_cell.length_a   1.000
_cell.length_b   1.000
_cell.length_c   1.000
_cell.angle_alpha   90.00
_cell.angle_beta   90.00
_cell.angle_gamma   90.00
#
_symmetry.space_group_name_H-M   'P 1'
#
loop_
_entity.id
_entity.type
_entity.pdbx_description
1 polymer ?
#
loop_
_entity_poly.entity_id
_entity_poly.type
_entity_poly.pdbx_seq_one_letter_code
_entity_poly.pdbx_strand_id
1 'polypeptide(L)'
;MQIIDGKKISAQIKEEIVEQVKEVVARGGRRPNLVGLLVGHDGGSESYMASKTKACEQCGFDSSLIRMDDTVTQEELIAKIEELNNDKGVDGFIVQLPLPKHINEQDVIEAIDYRKDVDGFHPINVGRMMIGLPCFKPATPSGIVMLLDRYGIETRGKHCVVLGRSNIVGKPIANMLMQKAQPGNCTVTVCHSATPNIKELCLQADILIAALGSPEFVKEDMVKEGAVVIDVGTTRVEDKTRERGWRLCGDVDFEHVAPKCSYITPVPGGVGPMTIVSLMHNTLLAATGQAY
;
A
#
# COMPACT_ATOMS: atom_id res chain seq x y z
N MET A 1 1.51 25.65 0.90
CA MET A 1 1.60 24.24 0.47
C MET A 1 2.71 23.53 1.22
N GLN A 2 2.46 22.33 1.72
CA GLN A 2 3.45 21.48 2.37
C GLN A 2 3.55 20.13 1.63
N ILE A 3 4.78 19.69 1.36
CA ILE A 3 5.04 18.38 0.76
C ILE A 3 4.90 17.30 1.84
N ILE A 4 4.12 16.26 1.54
CA ILE A 4 4.05 15.04 2.35
C ILE A 4 5.20 14.11 1.92
N ASP A 5 6.32 14.17 2.62
CA ASP A 5 7.51 13.38 2.33
C ASP A 5 7.40 11.96 2.92
N GLY A 6 6.95 11.03 2.09
CA GLY A 6 6.80 9.63 2.48
C GLY A 6 8.14 8.92 2.70
N LYS A 7 9.22 9.35 2.05
CA LYS A 7 10.56 8.80 2.31
C LYS A 7 11.02 9.11 3.73
N LYS A 8 10.83 10.37 4.17
CA LYS A 8 11.18 10.78 5.54
C LYS A 8 10.38 10.01 6.57
N ILE A 9 9.05 9.93 6.41
CA ILE A 9 8.18 9.22 7.36
C ILE A 9 8.48 7.72 7.35
N SER A 10 8.67 7.11 6.18
CA SER A 10 9.05 5.70 6.07
C SER A 10 10.36 5.39 6.80
N ALA A 11 11.36 6.28 6.74
CA ALA A 11 12.62 6.10 7.46
C ALA A 11 12.39 6.12 8.99
N GLN A 12 11.62 7.08 9.49
CA GLN A 12 11.28 7.16 10.92
C GLN A 12 10.56 5.92 11.43
N ILE A 13 9.55 5.44 10.69
CA ILE A 13 8.80 4.23 11.09
C ILE A 13 9.69 2.99 11.04
N LYS A 14 10.62 2.89 10.09
CA LYS A 14 11.60 1.79 10.08
C LYS A 14 12.48 1.80 11.33
N GLU A 15 12.95 2.96 11.78
CA GLU A 15 13.70 3.08 13.02
C GLU A 15 12.88 2.61 14.22
N GLU A 16 11.61 2.99 14.31
CA GLU A 16 10.69 2.52 15.34
C GLU A 16 10.51 1.00 15.30
N ILE A 17 10.36 0.42 14.10
CA ILE A 17 10.27 -1.05 13.91
C ILE A 17 11.55 -1.74 14.37
N VAL A 18 12.73 -1.19 14.04
CA VAL A 18 14.03 -1.75 14.49
C VAL A 18 14.07 -1.85 16.01
N GLU A 19 13.66 -0.82 16.74
CA GLU A 19 13.65 -0.85 18.21
C GLU A 19 12.67 -1.91 18.74
N GLN A 20 11.48 -2.02 18.15
CA GLN A 20 10.51 -3.07 18.52
C GLN A 20 11.06 -4.48 18.24
N VAL A 21 11.77 -4.69 17.14
CA VAL A 21 12.41 -5.97 16.85
C VAL A 21 13.51 -6.31 17.87
N LYS A 22 14.32 -5.34 18.27
CA LYS A 22 15.30 -5.52 19.35
C LYS A 22 14.65 -5.95 20.65
N GLU A 23 13.51 -5.34 21.01
CA GLU A 23 12.76 -5.72 22.21
C GLU A 23 12.21 -7.15 22.12
N VAL A 24 11.67 -7.56 20.95
CA VAL A 24 11.20 -8.94 20.72
C VAL A 24 12.32 -9.93 20.94
N VAL A 25 13.48 -9.68 20.33
CA VAL A 25 14.67 -10.56 20.45
C VAL A 25 15.22 -10.59 21.89
N ALA A 26 15.28 -9.43 22.56
CA ALA A 26 15.75 -9.34 23.93
C ALA A 26 14.87 -10.11 24.94
N ARG A 27 13.58 -10.29 24.62
CA ARG A 27 12.63 -11.11 25.39
C ARG A 27 12.67 -12.60 25.02
N GLY A 28 13.61 -13.03 24.19
CA GLY A 28 13.77 -14.43 23.75
C GLY A 28 12.91 -14.81 22.55
N GLY A 29 12.25 -13.86 21.89
CA GLY A 29 11.58 -14.06 20.62
C GLY A 29 12.57 -14.16 19.46
N ARG A 30 12.11 -14.67 18.32
CA ARG A 30 12.90 -14.65 17.09
C ARG A 30 12.66 -13.39 16.27
N ARG A 31 13.52 -13.12 15.30
CA ARG A 31 13.28 -12.05 14.34
C ARG A 31 12.03 -12.34 13.51
N PRO A 32 11.25 -11.32 13.16
CA PRO A 32 10.16 -11.49 12.19
C PRO A 32 10.69 -12.02 10.87
N ASN A 33 9.96 -12.93 10.23
CA ASN A 33 10.37 -13.56 8.96
C ASN A 33 9.30 -13.35 7.89
N LEU A 34 9.67 -12.64 6.83
CA LEU A 34 8.85 -12.36 5.65
C LEU A 34 9.33 -13.15 4.45
N VAL A 35 8.44 -13.94 3.84
CA VAL A 35 8.74 -14.62 2.58
C VAL A 35 8.06 -13.92 1.41
N GLY A 36 8.81 -13.68 0.34
CA GLY A 36 8.27 -13.20 -0.93
C GLY A 36 8.15 -14.34 -1.93
N LEU A 37 7.02 -14.45 -2.60
CA LEU A 37 6.77 -15.37 -3.71
C LEU A 37 6.66 -14.56 -5.00
N LEU A 38 7.53 -14.80 -5.96
CA LEU A 38 7.55 -14.12 -7.25
C LEU A 38 7.39 -15.13 -8.37
N VAL A 39 6.36 -14.95 -9.19
CA VAL A 39 6.10 -15.80 -10.37
C VAL A 39 6.45 -15.01 -11.62
N GLY A 40 7.31 -15.60 -12.46
CA GLY A 40 7.78 -14.99 -13.70
C GLY A 40 8.84 -13.91 -13.52
N HIS A 41 9.03 -13.09 -14.57
CA HIS A 41 10.14 -12.15 -14.71
C HIS A 41 9.69 -10.71 -15.02
N ASP A 42 8.58 -10.23 -14.44
CA ASP A 42 8.18 -8.83 -14.61
C ASP A 42 9.17 -7.89 -13.91
N GLY A 43 9.83 -7.02 -14.67
CA GLY A 43 10.85 -6.12 -14.14
C GLY A 43 10.35 -5.09 -13.12
N GLY A 44 9.05 -4.78 -13.12
CA GLY A 44 8.41 -3.96 -12.09
C GLY A 44 8.33 -4.70 -10.76
N SER A 45 7.82 -5.92 -10.82
CA SER A 45 7.70 -6.84 -9.69
C SER A 45 9.06 -7.18 -9.07
N GLU A 46 10.07 -7.43 -9.89
CA GLU A 46 11.46 -7.68 -9.42
C GLU A 46 12.03 -6.49 -8.65
N SER A 47 11.90 -5.27 -9.19
CA SER A 47 12.37 -4.05 -8.53
C SER A 47 11.65 -3.81 -7.20
N TYR A 48 10.35 -4.11 -7.17
CA TYR A 48 9.54 -3.95 -5.97
C TYR A 48 9.91 -4.97 -4.90
N MET A 49 10.10 -6.24 -5.28
CA MET A 49 10.59 -7.30 -4.38
C MET A 49 11.96 -6.99 -3.81
N ALA A 50 12.91 -6.51 -4.63
CA ALA A 50 14.24 -6.09 -4.16
C ALA A 50 14.13 -4.97 -3.09
N SER A 51 13.20 -4.03 -3.28
CA SER A 51 12.93 -2.96 -2.31
C SER A 51 12.35 -3.49 -1.00
N LYS A 52 11.45 -4.49 -1.06
CA LYS A 52 10.88 -5.18 0.11
C LYS A 52 11.96 -5.95 0.88
N THR A 53 12.80 -6.73 0.20
CA THR A 53 13.93 -7.46 0.81
C THR A 53 14.89 -6.50 1.53
N LYS A 54 15.28 -5.43 0.86
CA LYS A 54 16.12 -4.39 1.48
C LYS A 54 15.48 -3.77 2.73
N ALA A 55 14.16 -3.57 2.72
CA ALA A 55 13.46 -3.06 3.89
C ALA A 55 13.44 -4.08 5.05
N CYS A 56 13.31 -5.37 4.76
CA CYS A 56 13.46 -6.44 5.77
C CYS A 56 14.84 -6.36 6.45
N GLU A 57 15.91 -6.30 5.67
CA GLU A 57 17.28 -6.14 6.18
C GLU A 57 17.41 -4.90 7.07
N GLN A 58 16.89 -3.75 6.61
CA GLN A 58 16.91 -2.49 7.35
C GLN A 58 16.14 -2.55 8.67
N CYS A 59 15.04 -3.32 8.72
CA CYS A 59 14.22 -3.50 9.93
C CYS A 59 14.72 -4.64 10.83
N GLY A 60 15.79 -5.36 10.45
CA GLY A 60 16.32 -6.49 11.22
C GLY A 60 15.46 -7.75 11.14
N PHE A 61 14.69 -7.90 10.06
CA PHE A 61 13.88 -9.08 9.78
C PHE A 61 14.72 -10.13 9.03
N ASP A 62 14.36 -11.39 9.21
CA ASP A 62 14.74 -12.45 8.29
C ASP A 62 13.81 -12.39 7.07
N SER A 63 14.37 -12.66 5.88
CA SER A 63 13.55 -12.69 4.66
C SER A 63 14.12 -13.65 3.63
N SER A 64 13.25 -14.23 2.83
CA SER A 64 13.61 -15.05 1.68
C SER A 64 12.73 -14.72 0.47
N LEU A 65 13.28 -14.96 -0.71
CA LEU A 65 12.56 -14.80 -1.97
C LEU A 65 12.52 -16.15 -2.69
N ILE A 66 11.32 -16.67 -2.86
CA ILE A 66 11.05 -17.86 -3.66
C ILE A 66 10.66 -17.39 -5.06
N ARG A 67 11.39 -17.87 -6.06
CA ARG A 67 11.11 -17.60 -7.47
C ARG A 67 10.49 -18.84 -8.11
N MET A 68 9.41 -18.66 -8.83
CA MET A 68 8.77 -19.67 -9.66
C MET A 68 8.71 -19.19 -11.10
N ASP A 69 8.83 -20.13 -12.03
CA ASP A 69 8.78 -19.83 -13.46
C ASP A 69 7.40 -19.33 -13.87
N ASP A 70 7.31 -18.56 -14.96
CA ASP A 70 6.05 -18.06 -15.47
C ASP A 70 5.13 -19.15 -16.05
N THR A 71 5.66 -20.37 -16.24
CA THR A 71 4.93 -21.55 -16.67
C THR A 71 4.35 -22.38 -15.52
N VAL A 72 4.64 -22.00 -14.26
CA VAL A 72 4.10 -22.71 -13.08
C VAL A 72 2.58 -22.81 -13.13
N THR A 73 2.04 -23.98 -12.79
CA THR A 73 0.59 -24.15 -12.74
C THR A 73 0.01 -23.52 -11.46
N GLN A 74 -1.30 -23.25 -11.48
CA GLN A 74 -1.98 -22.74 -10.28
C GLN A 74 -1.90 -23.72 -9.12
N GLU A 75 -2.00 -25.02 -9.39
CA GLU A 75 -1.91 -26.09 -8.40
C GLU A 75 -0.53 -26.13 -7.73
N GLU A 76 0.54 -25.99 -8.50
CA GLU A 76 1.91 -25.95 -7.98
C GLU A 76 2.14 -24.70 -7.12
N LEU A 77 1.62 -23.54 -7.53
CA LEU A 77 1.68 -22.32 -6.75
C LEU A 77 0.91 -22.45 -5.43
N ILE A 78 -0.32 -23.01 -5.47
CA ILE A 78 -1.13 -23.23 -4.27
C ILE A 78 -0.45 -24.23 -3.33
N ALA A 79 0.14 -25.30 -3.85
CA ALA A 79 0.91 -26.25 -3.03
C ALA A 79 2.08 -25.57 -2.31
N LYS A 80 2.78 -24.64 -2.96
CA LYS A 80 3.82 -23.83 -2.31
C LYS A 80 3.27 -22.89 -1.25
N ILE A 81 2.11 -22.31 -1.47
CA ILE A 81 1.40 -21.48 -0.47
C ILE A 81 1.02 -22.32 0.75
N GLU A 82 0.53 -23.54 0.56
CA GLU A 82 0.19 -24.46 1.66
C GLU A 82 1.44 -24.84 2.50
N GLU A 83 2.59 -25.06 1.87
CA GLU A 83 3.84 -25.26 2.58
C GLU A 83 4.17 -24.06 3.48
N LEU A 84 4.06 -22.84 2.96
CA LEU A 84 4.32 -21.59 3.71
C LEU A 84 3.28 -21.36 4.82
N ASN A 85 2.01 -21.70 4.58
CA ASN A 85 0.97 -21.65 5.60
C ASN A 85 1.31 -22.52 6.81
N ASN A 86 1.89 -23.70 6.58
CA ASN A 86 2.24 -24.67 7.61
C ASN A 86 3.63 -24.44 8.24
N ASP A 87 4.48 -23.61 7.65
CA ASP A 87 5.80 -23.31 8.19
C ASP A 87 5.71 -22.34 9.38
N LYS A 88 6.02 -22.85 10.59
CA LYS A 88 6.03 -22.06 11.82
C LYS A 88 7.18 -21.03 11.87
N GLY A 89 8.18 -21.18 11.00
CA GLY A 89 9.28 -20.23 10.86
C GLY A 89 8.90 -18.98 10.07
N VAL A 90 7.78 -19.00 9.35
CA VAL A 90 7.29 -17.89 8.51
C VAL A 90 6.17 -17.15 9.23
N ASP A 91 6.35 -15.86 9.52
CA ASP A 91 5.31 -15.02 10.15
C ASP A 91 4.30 -14.49 9.14
N GLY A 92 4.76 -14.14 7.98
CA GLY A 92 3.93 -13.68 6.89
C GLY A 92 4.61 -13.88 5.55
N PHE A 93 3.82 -13.93 4.51
CA PHE A 93 4.35 -13.97 3.16
C PHE A 93 3.46 -13.21 2.19
N ILE A 94 4.02 -12.88 1.06
CA ILE A 94 3.34 -12.16 -0.02
C ILE A 94 3.52 -12.93 -1.32
N VAL A 95 2.47 -12.96 -2.12
CA VAL A 95 2.53 -13.37 -3.51
C VAL A 95 2.51 -12.10 -4.36
N GLN A 96 3.63 -11.80 -5.02
CA GLN A 96 3.76 -10.55 -5.75
C GLN A 96 2.85 -10.53 -6.97
N LEU A 97 1.94 -9.57 -7.00
CA LEU A 97 1.06 -9.31 -8.14
C LEU A 97 1.71 -8.33 -9.16
N PRO A 98 1.34 -8.39 -10.43
CA PRO A 98 0.36 -9.30 -11.04
C PRO A 98 0.92 -10.71 -11.26
N LEU A 99 0.02 -11.70 -11.34
CA LEU A 99 0.33 -13.08 -11.72
C LEU A 99 0.18 -13.30 -13.24
N PRO A 100 0.79 -14.36 -13.80
CA PRO A 100 0.52 -14.79 -15.16
C PRO A 100 -0.97 -15.04 -15.40
N LYS A 101 -1.46 -14.72 -16.62
CA LYS A 101 -2.91 -14.72 -16.97
C LYS A 101 -3.62 -16.06 -16.78
N HIS A 102 -2.90 -17.18 -16.76
CA HIS A 102 -3.47 -18.51 -16.58
C HIS A 102 -3.71 -18.85 -15.11
N ILE A 103 -3.25 -18.02 -14.18
CA ILE A 103 -3.44 -18.18 -12.73
C ILE A 103 -4.53 -17.22 -12.27
N ASN A 104 -5.50 -17.71 -11.52
CA ASN A 104 -6.54 -16.90 -10.90
C ASN A 104 -6.00 -16.24 -9.62
N GLU A 105 -5.82 -14.92 -9.65
CA GLU A 105 -5.30 -14.16 -8.50
C GLU A 105 -6.17 -14.31 -7.25
N GLN A 106 -7.51 -14.40 -7.40
CA GLN A 106 -8.41 -14.51 -6.27
C GLN A 106 -8.25 -15.86 -5.55
N ASP A 107 -8.15 -16.96 -6.30
CA ASP A 107 -7.93 -18.30 -5.72
C ASP A 107 -6.60 -18.35 -4.97
N VAL A 108 -5.57 -17.70 -5.51
CA VAL A 108 -4.25 -17.59 -4.87
C VAL A 108 -4.32 -16.79 -3.57
N ILE A 109 -5.00 -15.65 -3.57
CA ILE A 109 -5.18 -14.84 -2.36
C ILE A 109 -5.94 -15.62 -1.28
N GLU A 110 -6.99 -16.36 -1.65
CA GLU A 110 -7.79 -17.15 -0.71
C GLU A 110 -7.07 -18.40 -0.19
N ALA A 111 -6.07 -18.90 -0.91
CA ALA A 111 -5.24 -20.02 -0.45
C ALA A 111 -4.26 -19.61 0.66
N ILE A 112 -3.94 -18.32 0.82
CA ILE A 112 -3.08 -17.81 1.88
C ILE A 112 -3.82 -17.91 3.23
N ASP A 113 -3.20 -18.43 4.28
CA ASP A 113 -3.76 -18.30 5.63
C ASP A 113 -3.89 -16.81 5.98
N TYR A 114 -5.11 -16.34 6.23
CA TYR A 114 -5.38 -14.93 6.52
C TYR A 114 -4.51 -14.37 7.67
N ARG A 115 -4.01 -15.25 8.56
CA ARG A 115 -3.09 -14.89 9.66
C ARG A 115 -1.65 -14.68 9.21
N LYS A 116 -1.32 -15.03 7.95
CA LYS A 116 -0.01 -14.82 7.30
C LYS A 116 -0.09 -13.89 6.09
N ASP A 117 -1.31 -13.44 5.74
CA ASP A 117 -1.55 -12.48 4.66
C ASP A 117 -1.18 -11.05 5.10
N VAL A 118 0.11 -10.78 5.16
CA VAL A 118 0.62 -9.46 5.59
C VAL A 118 0.43 -8.35 4.56
N ASP A 119 0.02 -8.66 3.32
CA ASP A 119 -0.47 -7.67 2.36
C ASP A 119 -1.91 -7.21 2.66
N GLY A 120 -2.69 -8.00 3.43
CA GLY A 120 -4.03 -7.66 3.87
C GLY A 120 -5.11 -7.78 2.78
N PHE A 121 -4.93 -8.67 1.80
CA PHE A 121 -5.85 -8.83 0.67
C PHE A 121 -6.85 -9.97 0.84
N HIS A 122 -6.60 -10.89 1.76
CA HIS A 122 -7.49 -12.02 2.02
C HIS A 122 -8.88 -11.54 2.42
N PRO A 123 -9.97 -12.15 1.90
CA PRO A 123 -11.36 -11.72 2.20
C PRO A 123 -11.69 -11.64 3.68
N ILE A 124 -11.10 -12.49 4.53
CA ILE A 124 -11.27 -12.41 5.98
C ILE A 124 -10.66 -11.13 6.53
N ASN A 125 -9.44 -10.75 6.12
CA ASN A 125 -8.81 -9.49 6.53
C ASN A 125 -9.63 -8.28 6.06
N VAL A 126 -10.06 -8.29 4.81
CA VAL A 126 -10.89 -7.22 4.23
C VAL A 126 -12.23 -7.11 4.96
N GLY A 127 -12.90 -8.22 5.24
CA GLY A 127 -14.16 -8.23 5.99
C GLY A 127 -14.00 -7.73 7.43
N ARG A 128 -12.94 -8.17 8.13
CA ARG A 128 -12.62 -7.69 9.48
C ARG A 128 -12.30 -6.20 9.49
N MET A 129 -11.51 -5.74 8.52
CA MET A 129 -11.22 -4.30 8.34
C MET A 129 -12.52 -3.52 8.14
N MET A 130 -13.45 -4.03 7.30
CA MET A 130 -14.71 -3.34 6.99
C MET A 130 -15.55 -3.06 8.24
N ILE A 131 -15.53 -3.96 9.22
CA ILE A 131 -16.30 -3.85 10.47
C ILE A 131 -15.44 -3.39 11.66
N GLY A 132 -14.20 -2.96 11.44
CA GLY A 132 -13.32 -2.39 12.46
C GLY A 132 -12.72 -3.40 13.45
N LEU A 133 -12.64 -4.68 13.09
CA LEU A 133 -11.98 -5.71 13.90
C LEU A 133 -10.46 -5.73 13.63
N PRO A 134 -9.65 -6.21 14.59
CA PRO A 134 -8.22 -6.42 14.38
C PRO A 134 -7.94 -7.31 13.17
N CYS A 135 -7.03 -6.90 12.29
CA CYS A 135 -6.67 -7.60 11.06
C CYS A 135 -5.43 -6.98 10.43
N PHE A 136 -4.82 -7.66 9.48
CA PHE A 136 -3.89 -7.02 8.57
C PHE A 136 -4.64 -6.10 7.62
N LYS A 137 -4.19 -4.86 7.54
CA LYS A 137 -4.77 -3.86 6.63
C LYS A 137 -3.95 -3.80 5.35
N PRO A 138 -4.56 -3.59 4.18
CA PRO A 138 -3.84 -3.44 2.93
C PRO A 138 -2.72 -2.39 3.04
N ALA A 139 -1.50 -2.77 2.61
CA ALA A 139 -0.29 -2.01 2.92
C ALA A 139 -0.31 -0.57 2.39
N THR A 140 -0.75 -0.35 1.15
CA THR A 140 -0.81 1.01 0.57
C THR A 140 -1.84 1.90 1.28
N PRO A 141 -3.09 1.49 1.50
CA PRO A 141 -4.06 2.25 2.30
C PRO A 141 -3.58 2.53 3.73
N SER A 142 -2.98 1.54 4.38
CA SER A 142 -2.40 1.72 5.72
C SER A 142 -1.30 2.78 5.72
N GLY A 143 -0.44 2.77 4.70
CA GLY A 143 0.61 3.79 4.52
C GLY A 143 0.05 5.20 4.32
N ILE A 144 -1.07 5.34 3.61
CA ILE A 144 -1.75 6.63 3.46
C ILE A 144 -2.28 7.13 4.82
N VAL A 145 -2.93 6.26 5.59
CA VAL A 145 -3.43 6.61 6.92
C VAL A 145 -2.29 7.01 7.84
N MET A 146 -1.15 6.28 7.81
CA MET A 146 0.05 6.67 8.56
C MET A 146 0.58 8.05 8.14
N LEU A 147 0.57 8.40 6.86
CA LEU A 147 0.98 9.73 6.40
C LEU A 147 0.06 10.82 6.95
N LEU A 148 -1.26 10.63 6.88
CA LEU A 148 -2.23 11.58 7.40
C LEU A 148 -2.02 11.80 8.90
N ASP A 149 -1.78 10.74 9.66
CA ASP A 149 -1.50 10.78 11.10
C ASP A 149 -0.21 11.54 11.41
N ARG A 150 0.91 11.16 10.77
CA ARG A 150 2.24 11.75 11.02
C ARG A 150 2.35 13.22 10.65
N TYR A 151 1.53 13.67 9.71
CA TYR A 151 1.43 15.09 9.35
C TYR A 151 0.35 15.84 10.15
N GLY A 152 -0.35 15.18 11.07
CA GLY A 152 -1.41 15.77 11.88
C GLY A 152 -2.57 16.31 11.06
N ILE A 153 -2.84 15.68 9.91
CA ILE A 153 -3.90 16.12 9.00
C ILE A 153 -5.26 15.76 9.61
N GLU A 154 -6.07 16.78 9.86
CA GLU A 154 -7.42 16.61 10.39
C GLU A 154 -8.33 15.93 9.37
N THR A 155 -8.88 14.77 9.74
CA THR A 155 -9.76 13.97 8.88
C THR A 155 -11.22 13.99 9.33
N ARG A 156 -11.46 14.26 10.61
CA ARG A 156 -12.80 14.22 11.20
C ARG A 156 -13.72 15.24 10.57
N GLY A 157 -14.85 14.77 10.04
CA GLY A 157 -15.86 15.61 9.39
C GLY A 157 -15.46 16.16 8.02
N LYS A 158 -14.28 15.77 7.50
CA LYS A 158 -13.82 16.15 6.16
C LYS A 158 -14.50 15.34 5.08
N HIS A 159 -14.71 15.95 3.92
CA HIS A 159 -15.12 15.25 2.72
C HIS A 159 -13.89 14.69 2.00
N CYS A 160 -13.78 13.37 1.96
CA CYS A 160 -12.73 12.66 1.24
C CYS A 160 -13.29 12.12 -0.09
N VAL A 161 -12.67 12.47 -1.20
CA VAL A 161 -12.97 11.89 -2.51
C VAL A 161 -11.84 10.93 -2.89
N VAL A 162 -12.22 9.69 -3.20
CA VAL A 162 -11.29 8.64 -3.63
C VAL A 162 -11.54 8.37 -5.11
N LEU A 163 -10.54 8.61 -5.93
CA LEU A 163 -10.56 8.28 -7.36
C LEU A 163 -9.98 6.88 -7.54
N GLY A 164 -10.83 5.94 -7.94
CA GLY A 164 -10.50 4.52 -8.10
C GLY A 164 -11.21 3.64 -7.07
N ARG A 165 -11.49 2.39 -7.47
CA ARG A 165 -12.22 1.39 -6.65
C ARG A 165 -11.58 0.01 -6.68
N SER A 166 -10.26 -0.06 -6.80
CA SER A 166 -9.53 -1.33 -6.74
C SER A 166 -9.69 -2.01 -5.39
N ASN A 167 -9.58 -3.33 -5.36
CA ASN A 167 -9.65 -4.10 -4.12
C ASN A 167 -8.44 -3.86 -3.21
N ILE A 168 -7.31 -3.45 -3.81
CA ILE A 168 -6.04 -3.29 -3.09
C ILE A 168 -5.80 -1.86 -2.57
N VAL A 169 -6.45 -0.83 -3.14
CA VAL A 169 -6.27 0.57 -2.72
C VAL A 169 -7.61 1.29 -2.51
N GLY A 170 -8.40 1.49 -3.58
CA GLY A 170 -9.54 2.41 -3.55
C GLY A 170 -10.61 2.04 -2.53
N LYS A 171 -11.08 0.79 -2.55
CA LYS A 171 -12.07 0.30 -1.56
C LYS A 171 -11.52 0.29 -0.14
N PRO A 172 -10.29 -0.24 0.12
CA PRO A 172 -9.71 -0.23 1.45
C PRO A 172 -9.54 1.17 2.05
N ILE A 173 -8.97 2.13 1.30
CA ILE A 173 -8.76 3.47 1.84
C ILE A 173 -10.08 4.19 2.12
N ALA A 174 -11.08 4.02 1.23
CA ALA A 174 -12.41 4.57 1.46
C ALA A 174 -13.03 4.01 2.76
N ASN A 175 -12.90 2.69 2.97
CA ASN A 175 -13.36 2.06 4.21
C ASN A 175 -12.63 2.59 5.44
N MET A 176 -11.29 2.64 5.42
CA MET A 176 -10.49 3.09 6.57
C MET A 176 -10.80 4.53 6.96
N LEU A 177 -11.00 5.42 5.98
CA LEU A 177 -11.27 6.84 6.27
C LEU A 177 -12.69 7.12 6.73
N MET A 178 -13.69 6.27 6.40
CA MET A 178 -15.04 6.44 6.94
C MET A 178 -15.22 5.85 8.34
N GLN A 179 -14.30 5.02 8.83
CA GLN A 179 -14.40 4.42 10.16
C GLN A 179 -14.35 5.45 11.28
N LYS A 180 -14.95 5.11 12.44
CA LYS A 180 -14.83 5.88 13.67
C LYS A 180 -13.45 5.70 14.28
N ALA A 181 -12.47 6.37 13.70
CA ALA A 181 -11.05 6.30 14.05
C ALA A 181 -10.37 7.67 13.87
N GLN A 182 -9.12 7.78 14.24
CA GLN A 182 -8.25 8.92 13.97
C GLN A 182 -6.88 8.38 13.47
N PRO A 183 -6.51 8.66 12.23
CA PRO A 183 -7.30 9.27 11.14
C PRO A 183 -8.53 8.45 10.74
N GLY A 184 -9.60 9.14 10.34
CA GLY A 184 -10.90 8.54 9.99
C GLY A 184 -12.03 9.56 10.16
N ASN A 185 -13.26 9.09 10.36
CA ASN A 185 -14.46 9.91 10.51
C ASN A 185 -14.71 10.87 9.33
N CYS A 186 -14.25 10.52 8.12
CA CYS A 186 -14.58 11.26 6.90
C CYS A 186 -15.97 10.91 6.37
N THR A 187 -16.59 11.84 5.65
CA THR A 187 -17.57 11.50 4.63
C THR A 187 -16.83 11.13 3.36
N VAL A 188 -17.04 9.93 2.83
CA VAL A 188 -16.23 9.43 1.71
C VAL A 188 -17.09 9.24 0.46
N THR A 189 -16.63 9.82 -0.65
CA THR A 189 -17.18 9.59 -1.99
C THR A 189 -16.16 8.82 -2.82
N VAL A 190 -16.58 7.70 -3.43
CA VAL A 190 -15.73 6.90 -4.34
C VAL A 190 -16.15 7.17 -5.77
N CYS A 191 -15.21 7.65 -6.59
CA CYS A 191 -15.39 7.91 -8.02
C CYS A 191 -14.66 6.86 -8.85
N HIS A 192 -15.20 6.56 -10.03
CA HIS A 192 -14.66 5.58 -10.95
C HIS A 192 -15.04 5.91 -12.40
N SER A 193 -14.62 5.11 -13.37
CA SER A 193 -14.82 5.35 -14.80
C SER A 193 -16.28 5.56 -15.25
N ALA A 194 -17.26 5.09 -14.47
CA ALA A 194 -18.68 5.30 -14.74
C ALA A 194 -19.28 6.50 -13.98
N THR A 195 -18.49 7.26 -13.23
CA THR A 195 -18.95 8.46 -12.50
C THR A 195 -19.05 9.63 -13.49
N PRO A 196 -20.25 10.25 -13.70
CA PRO A 196 -20.42 11.22 -14.75
C PRO A 196 -19.80 12.59 -14.46
N ASN A 197 -19.71 13.00 -13.23
CA ASN A 197 -19.32 14.36 -12.82
C ASN A 197 -18.11 14.33 -11.86
N ILE A 198 -17.04 13.65 -12.27
CA ILE A 198 -15.83 13.46 -11.44
C ILE A 198 -15.23 14.81 -11.02
N LYS A 199 -15.13 15.78 -11.93
CA LYS A 199 -14.56 17.10 -11.68
C LYS A 199 -15.29 17.84 -10.55
N GLU A 200 -16.61 17.90 -10.61
CA GLU A 200 -17.44 18.57 -9.63
C GLU A 200 -17.32 17.91 -8.24
N LEU A 201 -17.20 16.59 -8.20
CA LEU A 201 -16.98 15.85 -6.95
C LEU A 201 -15.58 16.12 -6.38
N CYS A 202 -14.56 16.13 -7.22
CA CYS A 202 -13.19 16.44 -6.81
C CYS A 202 -13.08 17.87 -6.22
N LEU A 203 -13.77 18.84 -6.80
CA LEU A 203 -13.79 20.22 -6.31
C LEU A 203 -14.43 20.39 -4.92
N GLN A 204 -15.20 19.40 -4.45
CA GLN A 204 -15.76 19.38 -3.10
C GLN A 204 -14.86 18.75 -2.06
N ALA A 205 -13.76 18.08 -2.50
CA ALA A 205 -12.90 17.32 -1.63
C ALA A 205 -12.04 18.21 -0.72
N ASP A 206 -12.10 18.00 0.57
CA ASP A 206 -11.09 18.47 1.52
C ASP A 206 -9.83 17.61 1.45
N ILE A 207 -10.03 16.29 1.20
CA ILE A 207 -8.97 15.31 0.98
C ILE A 207 -9.27 14.58 -0.33
N LEU A 208 -8.35 14.65 -1.28
CA LEU A 208 -8.45 13.97 -2.58
C LEU A 208 -7.40 12.87 -2.65
N ILE A 209 -7.83 11.62 -2.88
CA ILE A 209 -6.95 10.47 -3.05
C ILE A 209 -7.05 10.00 -4.50
N ALA A 210 -5.97 10.13 -5.26
CA ALA A 210 -5.89 9.70 -6.64
C ALA A 210 -5.22 8.31 -6.74
N ALA A 211 -6.00 7.29 -7.13
CA ALA A 211 -5.58 5.88 -7.22
C ALA A 211 -6.17 5.23 -8.49
N LEU A 212 -5.91 5.86 -9.64
CA LEU A 212 -6.45 5.46 -10.95
C LEU A 212 -5.46 4.65 -11.78
N GLY A 213 -4.14 4.90 -11.60
CA GLY A 213 -3.11 4.42 -12.50
C GLY A 213 -3.15 5.12 -13.88
N SER A 214 -3.62 6.36 -13.91
CA SER A 214 -3.74 7.19 -15.12
C SER A 214 -2.89 8.46 -14.95
N PRO A 215 -1.74 8.56 -15.63
CA PRO A 215 -0.79 9.66 -15.45
C PRO A 215 -1.45 11.04 -15.61
N GLU A 216 -1.24 11.90 -14.61
CA GLU A 216 -1.65 13.30 -14.62
C GLU A 216 -3.15 13.53 -14.92
N PHE A 217 -3.99 12.57 -14.55
CA PHE A 217 -5.45 12.67 -14.74
C PHE A 217 -6.04 13.84 -13.96
N VAL A 218 -5.60 14.04 -12.71
CA VAL A 218 -6.09 15.13 -11.85
C VAL A 218 -5.39 16.44 -12.24
N LYS A 219 -6.18 17.37 -12.75
CA LYS A 219 -5.71 18.70 -13.17
C LYS A 219 -6.06 19.78 -12.15
N GLU A 220 -5.43 20.94 -12.30
CA GLU A 220 -5.62 22.10 -11.43
C GLU A 220 -7.09 22.48 -11.23
N ASP A 221 -7.88 22.42 -12.31
CA ASP A 221 -9.30 22.78 -12.31
C ASP A 221 -10.22 21.72 -11.68
N MET A 222 -9.65 20.61 -11.21
CA MET A 222 -10.35 19.55 -10.45
C MET A 222 -10.07 19.64 -8.93
N VAL A 223 -9.19 20.49 -8.46
CA VAL A 223 -8.76 20.53 -7.06
C VAL A 223 -9.25 21.78 -6.37
N LYS A 224 -9.89 21.61 -5.22
CA LYS A 224 -10.32 22.69 -4.32
C LYS A 224 -9.11 23.41 -3.72
N GLU A 225 -9.18 24.72 -3.60
CA GLU A 225 -8.16 25.51 -2.90
C GLU A 225 -7.99 25.05 -1.45
N GLY A 226 -6.75 24.83 -1.04
CA GLY A 226 -6.41 24.33 0.30
C GLY A 226 -6.63 22.82 0.52
N ALA A 227 -6.99 22.05 -0.49
CA ALA A 227 -7.19 20.60 -0.36
C ALA A 227 -5.89 19.86 0.02
N VAL A 228 -6.04 18.72 0.68
CA VAL A 228 -5.00 17.72 0.86
C VAL A 228 -5.07 16.74 -0.32
N VAL A 229 -3.96 16.56 -1.03
CA VAL A 229 -3.93 15.67 -2.21
C VAL A 229 -2.94 14.52 -1.98
N ILE A 230 -3.45 13.30 -2.04
CA ILE A 230 -2.66 12.07 -1.91
C ILE A 230 -2.63 11.38 -3.28
N ASP A 231 -1.49 11.42 -3.92
CA ASP A 231 -1.25 10.75 -5.20
C ASP A 231 -0.67 9.36 -4.97
N VAL A 232 -1.42 8.34 -5.34
CA VAL A 232 -1.04 6.92 -5.22
C VAL A 232 -0.49 6.39 -6.54
N GLY A 233 -0.72 7.10 -7.64
CA GLY A 233 -0.30 6.70 -8.97
C GLY A 233 1.22 6.51 -9.08
N THR A 234 1.65 5.44 -9.74
CA THR A 234 3.07 5.16 -10.02
C THR A 234 3.21 4.52 -11.38
N THR A 235 2.98 5.28 -12.43
CA THR A 235 3.06 4.81 -13.81
C THR A 235 4.42 5.18 -14.41
N ARG A 236 5.04 4.24 -15.14
CA ARG A 236 6.22 4.55 -15.95
C ARG A 236 5.78 5.22 -17.24
N VAL A 237 6.26 6.43 -17.47
CA VAL A 237 6.03 7.17 -18.73
C VAL A 237 7.37 7.39 -19.44
N GLU A 238 7.34 7.39 -20.78
CA GLU A 238 8.55 7.69 -21.55
C GLU A 238 9.07 9.08 -21.22
N ASP A 239 10.39 9.19 -21.02
CA ASP A 239 11.07 10.44 -20.76
C ASP A 239 12.49 10.40 -21.35
N LYS A 240 12.62 10.91 -22.55
CA LYS A 240 13.89 10.93 -23.31
C LYS A 240 14.96 11.82 -22.70
N THR A 241 14.63 12.66 -21.72
CA THR A 241 15.59 13.50 -21.01
C THR A 241 16.34 12.74 -19.92
N ARG A 242 15.87 11.54 -19.56
CA ARG A 242 16.49 10.67 -18.55
C ARG A 242 17.33 9.58 -19.22
N GLU A 243 18.49 9.29 -18.67
CA GLU A 243 19.36 8.21 -19.16
C GLU A 243 18.64 6.86 -19.28
N ARG A 244 17.73 6.57 -18.34
CA ARG A 244 16.91 5.33 -18.33
C ARG A 244 15.72 5.36 -19.30
N GLY A 245 15.49 6.48 -20.03
CA GLY A 245 14.43 6.63 -21.03
C GLY A 245 13.02 6.76 -20.46
N TRP A 246 12.82 6.79 -19.14
CA TRP A 246 11.49 6.88 -18.50
C TRP A 246 11.56 7.58 -17.13
N ARG A 247 10.41 8.09 -16.70
CA ARG A 247 10.19 8.59 -15.33
C ARG A 247 8.96 7.94 -14.70
N LEU A 248 8.89 7.97 -13.37
CA LEU A 248 7.65 7.68 -12.67
C LEU A 248 6.77 8.91 -12.68
N CYS A 249 5.50 8.71 -12.96
CA CYS A 249 4.48 9.73 -13.00
C CYS A 249 3.32 9.31 -12.09
N GLY A 250 2.79 10.25 -11.34
CA GLY A 250 1.58 10.07 -10.54
C GLY A 250 0.31 10.28 -11.35
N ASP A 251 -0.82 10.10 -10.69
CA ASP A 251 -2.14 10.37 -11.25
C ASP A 251 -2.48 11.89 -11.21
N VAL A 252 -1.67 12.69 -10.52
CA VAL A 252 -1.87 14.13 -10.34
C VAL A 252 -0.84 14.92 -11.16
N ASP A 253 -1.30 15.93 -11.88
CA ASP A 253 -0.47 16.94 -12.53
C ASP A 253 0.16 17.84 -11.44
N PHE A 254 1.27 17.31 -10.88
CA PHE A 254 1.88 17.87 -9.67
C PHE A 254 2.24 19.33 -9.78
N GLU A 255 2.81 19.75 -10.92
CA GLU A 255 3.31 21.12 -11.09
C GLU A 255 2.18 22.16 -11.01
N HIS A 256 1.04 21.86 -11.62
CA HIS A 256 -0.12 22.77 -11.64
C HIS A 256 -1.02 22.64 -10.43
N VAL A 257 -1.13 21.43 -9.85
CA VAL A 257 -1.99 21.17 -8.69
C VAL A 257 -1.38 21.59 -7.37
N ALA A 258 -0.05 21.40 -7.20
CA ALA A 258 0.61 21.64 -5.93
C ALA A 258 0.38 23.06 -5.36
N PRO A 259 0.43 24.16 -6.16
CA PRO A 259 0.22 25.50 -5.63
C PRO A 259 -1.12 25.70 -4.92
N LYS A 260 -2.16 24.95 -5.30
CA LYS A 260 -3.51 25.03 -4.71
C LYS A 260 -3.67 24.22 -3.41
N CYS A 261 -2.76 23.29 -3.15
CA CYS A 261 -2.90 22.36 -2.04
C CYS A 261 -2.42 22.96 -0.71
N SER A 262 -3.04 22.55 0.41
CA SER A 262 -2.42 22.69 1.72
C SER A 262 -1.30 21.65 1.90
N TYR A 263 -1.56 20.40 1.52
CA TYR A 263 -0.63 19.27 1.53
C TYR A 263 -0.72 18.47 0.24
N ILE A 264 0.40 17.96 -0.23
CA ILE A 264 0.45 17.08 -1.42
C ILE A 264 1.58 16.06 -1.31
N THR A 265 1.35 14.83 -1.77
CA THR A 265 2.39 13.81 -1.92
C THR A 265 3.08 13.94 -3.28
N PRO A 266 4.42 13.87 -3.34
CA PRO A 266 5.15 13.80 -4.62
C PRO A 266 5.18 12.37 -5.18
N VAL A 267 5.34 12.22 -6.48
CA VAL A 267 5.67 10.96 -7.13
C VAL A 267 6.95 11.12 -7.96
N PRO A 268 8.01 10.36 -7.64
CA PRO A 268 8.16 9.39 -6.54
C PRO A 268 8.42 10.05 -5.18
N GLY A 269 8.21 9.29 -4.11
CA GLY A 269 8.64 9.66 -2.75
C GLY A 269 7.53 9.96 -1.77
N GLY A 270 6.27 9.95 -2.22
CA GLY A 270 5.08 10.05 -1.38
C GLY A 270 4.61 8.67 -0.85
N VAL A 271 3.57 8.12 -1.45
CA VAL A 271 2.90 6.89 -0.96
C VAL A 271 3.76 5.63 -1.12
N GLY A 272 4.52 5.49 -2.21
CA GLY A 272 5.28 4.25 -2.50
C GLY A 272 6.18 3.76 -1.34
N PRO A 273 7.03 4.59 -0.72
CA PRO A 273 7.82 4.19 0.45
C PRO A 273 6.97 3.72 1.64
N MET A 274 5.76 4.25 1.78
CA MET A 274 4.86 3.91 2.87
C MET A 274 4.23 2.54 2.71
N THR A 275 3.99 2.09 1.48
CA THR A 275 3.52 0.72 1.21
C THR A 275 4.51 -0.31 1.77
N ILE A 276 5.81 -0.07 1.55
CA ILE A 276 6.87 -0.99 2.03
C ILE A 276 6.93 -1.00 3.56
N VAL A 277 6.90 0.15 4.21
CA VAL A 277 7.00 0.19 5.67
C VAL A 277 5.73 -0.34 6.35
N SER A 278 4.56 -0.18 5.72
CA SER A 278 3.31 -0.78 6.20
C SER A 278 3.34 -2.30 6.15
N LEU A 279 3.97 -2.87 5.10
CA LEU A 279 4.20 -4.31 5.03
C LEU A 279 5.14 -4.78 6.16
N MET A 280 6.22 -4.05 6.46
CA MET A 280 7.08 -4.35 7.60
C MET A 280 6.30 -4.31 8.92
N HIS A 281 5.46 -3.31 9.10
CA HIS A 281 4.60 -3.19 10.28
C HIS A 281 3.65 -4.39 10.41
N ASN A 282 2.96 -4.79 9.33
CA ASN A 282 2.09 -5.97 9.34
C ASN A 282 2.88 -7.25 9.67
N THR A 283 4.09 -7.41 9.12
CA THR A 283 4.95 -8.57 9.41
C THR A 283 5.36 -8.62 10.88
N LEU A 284 5.65 -7.47 11.48
CA LEU A 284 5.94 -7.37 12.91
C LEU A 284 4.72 -7.74 13.76
N LEU A 285 3.53 -7.26 13.39
CA LEU A 285 2.27 -7.63 14.05
C LEU A 285 2.01 -9.15 13.97
N ALA A 286 2.33 -9.77 12.83
CA ALA A 286 2.23 -11.23 12.66
C ALA A 286 3.18 -11.96 13.60
N ALA A 287 4.45 -11.57 13.64
CA ALA A 287 5.48 -12.17 14.48
C ALA A 287 5.21 -12.05 15.97
N THR A 288 4.50 -11.00 16.37
CA THR A 288 4.16 -10.72 17.81
C THR A 288 2.75 -11.17 18.21
N GLY A 289 1.96 -11.71 17.28
CA GLY A 289 0.57 -12.12 17.52
C GLY A 289 -0.38 -10.95 17.86
N GLN A 290 -0.07 -9.75 17.41
CA GLN A 290 -0.84 -8.54 17.74
C GLN A 290 -1.90 -8.18 16.70
N ALA A 291 -1.98 -8.92 15.60
CA ALA A 291 -2.96 -8.67 14.54
C ALA A 291 -4.34 -9.27 14.85
N TYR A 292 -4.39 -10.31 15.71
CA TYR A 292 -5.60 -11.09 16.03
C TYR A 292 -5.70 -11.40 17.51
#